data_5423b62f2e9ae9fa6e0d797cf635a714
#
_entry.id   5423b62f2e9ae9fa6e0d797cf635a714
#
_cell.length_a   1.000
_cell.length_b   1.000
_cell.length_c   1.000
_cell.angle_alpha   90.00
_cell.angle_beta   90.00
_cell.angle_gamma   90.00
#
_symmetry.space_group_name_H-M   'P 1'
#
loop_
_entity.id
_entity.type
_entity.pdbx_description
1 polymer ?
#
loop_
_entity_poly.entity_id
_entity_poly.type
_entity_poly.pdbx_seq_one_letter_code
_entity_poly.pdbx_strand_id
1 'polypeptide(L)'
;MDEIKEEFSFQIFLKIVINNKIIGSVRGYKEKDTCYIGRLIVHPDFQNQGIGIKLMVKIESIFKKVNRFELFIGIKSTKNLYLYQKLGYRPFKTEKLNENLYLTYLEKIIEI
;
A
#
# COMPACT_ATOMS: atom_id res chain seq x y z
N MET A 1 5.29 -16.42 -2.74
CA MET A 1 5.34 -14.97 -2.88
C MET A 1 6.70 -14.56 -3.40
N ASP A 2 6.71 -13.81 -4.46
CA ASP A 2 7.95 -13.33 -5.06
C ASP A 2 8.21 -11.90 -4.66
N GLU A 3 9.51 -11.59 -4.53
CA GLU A 3 9.96 -10.27 -4.16
C GLU A 3 10.98 -9.81 -5.17
N ILE A 4 10.75 -8.64 -5.76
CA ILE A 4 11.67 -8.06 -6.73
C ILE A 4 12.25 -6.79 -6.14
N LYS A 5 13.57 -6.74 -6.05
CA LYS A 5 14.27 -5.56 -5.53
C LYS A 5 14.95 -4.81 -6.66
N GLU A 6 14.74 -3.51 -6.67
CA GLU A 6 15.45 -2.60 -7.55
C GLU A 6 16.68 -2.11 -6.83
N GLU A 7 17.87 -2.38 -7.34
CA GLU A 7 19.09 -2.13 -6.58
C GLU A 7 19.40 -0.67 -6.30
N PHE A 8 18.90 0.26 -7.13
CA PHE A 8 19.18 1.68 -6.93
C PHE A 8 17.97 2.50 -6.53
N SER A 9 16.80 1.94 -6.54
CA SER A 9 15.57 2.69 -6.29
C SER A 9 14.96 2.43 -4.93
N PHE A 10 15.47 1.46 -4.21
CA PHE A 10 14.89 1.04 -2.93
C PHE A 10 13.41 0.69 -3.06
N GLN A 11 13.03 0.22 -4.23
CA GLN A 11 11.67 -0.22 -4.48
C GLN A 11 11.55 -1.71 -4.28
N ILE A 12 10.44 -2.11 -3.69
CA ILE A 12 10.14 -3.52 -3.47
C ILE A 12 8.76 -3.80 -4.04
N PHE A 13 8.68 -4.86 -4.84
CA PHE A 13 7.42 -5.35 -5.40
C PHE A 13 7.14 -6.69 -4.77
N LEU A 14 5.98 -6.82 -4.14
CA LEU A 14 5.53 -8.07 -3.55
C LEU A 14 4.37 -8.61 -4.35
N LYS A 15 4.40 -9.92 -4.57
CA LYS A 15 3.32 -10.61 -5.27
C LYS A 15 2.94 -11.85 -4.49
N ILE A 16 1.67 -12.20 -4.52
CA ILE A 16 1.19 -13.48 -4.05
C ILE A 16 0.74 -14.27 -5.26
N VAL A 17 1.32 -15.46 -5.43
CA VAL A 17 1.06 -16.30 -6.60
C VAL A 17 0.47 -17.63 -6.15
N ILE A 18 -0.63 -18.02 -6.74
CA ILE A 18 -1.26 -19.33 -6.52
C ILE A 18 -1.51 -19.95 -7.88
N ASN A 19 -1.00 -21.18 -8.07
CA ASN A 19 -1.15 -21.93 -9.33
C ASN A 19 -0.71 -21.11 -10.55
N ASN A 20 0.45 -20.48 -10.44
CA ASN A 20 1.04 -19.64 -11.49
C ASN A 20 0.23 -18.40 -11.83
N LYS A 21 -0.70 -18.01 -10.95
CA LYS A 21 -1.52 -16.83 -11.16
C LYS A 21 -1.25 -15.82 -10.05
N ILE A 22 -1.02 -14.56 -10.43
CA ILE A 22 -0.84 -13.49 -9.46
C ILE A 22 -2.21 -13.11 -8.91
N ILE A 23 -2.41 -13.31 -7.61
CA ILE A 23 -3.68 -12.98 -6.97
C ILE A 23 -3.62 -11.69 -6.17
N GLY A 24 -2.44 -11.16 -5.93
CA GLY A 24 -2.30 -9.89 -5.24
C GLY A 24 -0.91 -9.34 -5.40
N SER A 25 -0.79 -8.02 -5.31
CA SER A 25 0.51 -7.34 -5.39
C SER A 25 0.46 -6.01 -4.68
N VAL A 26 1.62 -5.54 -4.28
CA VAL A 26 1.79 -4.21 -3.68
C VAL A 26 3.24 -3.79 -3.92
N ARG A 27 3.48 -2.49 -3.99
CA ARG A 27 4.85 -2.00 -4.08
C ARG A 27 5.08 -0.90 -3.06
N GLY A 28 6.34 -0.74 -2.67
CA GLY A 28 6.74 0.32 -1.79
C GLY A 28 8.13 0.80 -2.12
N TYR A 29 8.39 2.06 -1.85
CA TYR A 29 9.74 2.59 -1.95
C TYR A 29 9.99 3.58 -0.82
N LYS A 30 11.25 3.69 -0.44
CA LYS A 30 11.66 4.56 0.65
C LYS A 30 12.30 5.81 0.08
N GLU A 31 11.91 6.96 0.62
CA GLU A 31 12.57 8.22 0.35
C GLU A 31 12.71 8.93 1.69
N LYS A 32 13.95 9.21 2.11
CA LYS A 32 14.24 9.72 3.43
C LYS A 32 13.68 8.79 4.50
N ASP A 33 12.83 9.29 5.38
CA ASP A 33 12.28 8.51 6.48
C ASP A 33 10.86 8.01 6.22
N THR A 34 10.40 8.12 4.98
CA THR A 34 9.05 7.73 4.60
C THR A 34 9.07 6.61 3.57
N CYS A 35 8.20 5.64 3.77
CA CYS A 35 7.93 4.62 2.77
C CYS A 35 6.61 4.96 2.08
N TYR A 36 6.66 5.06 0.76
CA TYR A 36 5.48 5.31 -0.06
C TYR A 36 4.99 3.98 -0.61
N ILE A 37 3.74 3.66 -0.31
CA ILE A 37 3.14 2.40 -0.71
C ILE A 37 2.14 2.66 -1.82
N GLY A 38 2.17 1.85 -2.85
CA GLY A 38 1.26 2.01 -3.96
C GLY A 38 0.87 0.72 -4.61
N ARG A 39 -0.16 0.83 -5.44
CA ARG A 39 -0.63 -0.26 -6.29
C ARG A 39 -0.95 -1.54 -5.53
N LEU A 40 -1.64 -1.40 -4.40
CA LEU A 40 -2.20 -2.57 -3.74
C LEU A 40 -3.36 -3.07 -4.60
N ILE A 41 -3.17 -4.25 -5.17
CA ILE A 41 -4.15 -4.87 -6.07
C ILE A 41 -4.42 -6.27 -5.56
N VAL A 42 -5.69 -6.65 -5.50
CA VAL A 42 -6.10 -8.01 -5.15
C VAL A 42 -7.05 -8.49 -6.22
N HIS A 43 -6.77 -9.68 -6.77
CA HIS A 43 -7.61 -10.26 -7.80
C HIS A 43 -9.05 -10.36 -7.30
N PRO A 44 -10.04 -10.03 -8.13
CA PRO A 44 -11.45 -10.02 -7.69
C PRO A 44 -11.92 -11.30 -7.02
N ASP A 45 -11.45 -12.45 -7.49
CA ASP A 45 -11.86 -13.75 -6.93
C ASP A 45 -11.28 -14.00 -5.54
N PHE A 46 -10.34 -13.18 -5.10
CA PHE A 46 -9.65 -13.37 -3.82
C PHE A 46 -9.83 -12.19 -2.87
N GLN A 47 -10.71 -11.28 -3.18
CA GLN A 47 -11.00 -10.16 -2.30
C GLN A 47 -11.76 -10.63 -1.07
N ASN A 48 -11.69 -9.84 0.00
CA ASN A 48 -12.33 -10.14 1.28
C ASN A 48 -11.80 -11.41 1.97
N GLN A 49 -10.57 -11.82 1.63
CA GLN A 49 -9.93 -12.98 2.24
C GLN A 49 -8.66 -12.61 2.99
N GLY A 50 -8.46 -11.31 3.26
CA GLY A 50 -7.29 -10.87 4.00
C GLY A 50 -6.02 -10.75 3.19
N ILE A 51 -6.08 -10.90 1.86
CA ILE A 51 -4.89 -10.82 1.01
C ILE A 51 -4.28 -9.41 1.06
N GLY A 52 -5.11 -8.37 0.99
CA GLY A 52 -4.63 -7.00 1.06
C GLY A 52 -3.95 -6.70 2.38
N ILE A 53 -4.51 -7.18 3.47
CA ILE A 53 -3.92 -6.99 4.80
C ILE A 53 -2.56 -7.70 4.88
N LYS A 54 -2.47 -8.93 4.38
CA LYS A 54 -1.21 -9.67 4.37
C LYS A 54 -0.13 -8.95 3.59
N LEU A 55 -0.48 -8.41 2.43
CA LEU A 55 0.47 -7.66 1.61
C LEU A 55 0.94 -6.40 2.33
N MET A 56 0.01 -5.67 2.95
CA MET A 56 0.36 -4.45 3.67
C MET A 56 1.25 -4.74 4.87
N VAL A 57 0.91 -5.75 5.67
CA VAL A 57 1.72 -6.15 6.81
C VAL A 57 3.13 -6.54 6.36
N LYS A 58 3.23 -7.27 5.25
CA LYS A 58 4.53 -7.71 4.75
C LYS A 58 5.36 -6.54 4.23
N ILE A 59 4.78 -5.64 3.44
CA ILE A 59 5.54 -4.50 2.91
C ILE A 59 6.01 -3.60 4.05
N GLU A 60 5.18 -3.37 5.06
CA GLU A 60 5.58 -2.58 6.22
C GLU A 60 6.73 -3.24 6.98
N SER A 61 6.72 -4.57 7.08
CA SER A 61 7.77 -5.29 7.79
C SER A 61 9.13 -5.18 7.10
N ILE A 62 9.13 -5.00 5.79
CA ILE A 62 10.37 -4.87 5.02
C ILE A 62 11.01 -3.51 5.26
N PHE A 63 10.21 -2.46 5.39
CA PHE A 63 10.71 -1.10 5.59
C PHE A 63 10.74 -0.75 7.08
N LYS A 64 11.54 -1.47 7.84
CA LYS A 64 11.57 -1.35 9.31
C LYS A 64 12.12 -0.04 9.86
N LYS A 65 12.92 0.66 9.06
CA LYS A 65 13.64 1.84 9.57
C LYS A 65 12.97 3.15 9.21
N VAL A 66 11.80 3.10 8.61
CA VAL A 66 11.08 4.34 8.30
C VAL A 66 10.28 4.80 9.51
N ASN A 67 10.03 6.10 9.56
CA ASN A 67 9.20 6.69 10.61
C ASN A 67 7.76 6.86 10.18
N ARG A 68 7.49 6.69 8.90
CA ARG A 68 6.19 7.04 8.35
C ARG A 68 5.91 6.24 7.09
N PHE A 69 4.66 5.85 6.91
CA PHE A 69 4.17 5.26 5.68
C PHE A 69 3.13 6.19 5.09
N GLU A 70 3.16 6.35 3.78
CA GLU A 70 2.19 7.18 3.07
C GLU A 70 1.63 6.43 1.87
N LEU A 71 0.34 6.64 1.61
CA LEU A 71 -0.31 6.12 0.42
C LEU A 71 -1.46 7.05 0.04
N PHE A 72 -2.02 6.84 -1.15
CA PHE A 72 -3.21 7.59 -1.55
C PHE A 72 -4.22 6.66 -2.19
N ILE A 73 -5.48 7.09 -2.12
CA ILE A 73 -6.60 6.36 -2.71
C ILE A 73 -7.52 7.36 -3.40
N GLY A 74 -8.33 6.87 -4.32
CA GLY A 74 -9.40 7.68 -4.89
C GLY A 74 -10.43 7.98 -3.82
N ILE A 75 -11.01 9.17 -3.85
CA ILE A 75 -11.93 9.58 -2.79
C ILE A 75 -13.17 8.69 -2.69
N LYS A 76 -13.50 7.99 -3.78
CA LYS A 76 -14.67 7.09 -3.80
C LYS A 76 -14.36 5.68 -3.32
N SER A 77 -13.11 5.40 -2.94
CA SER A 77 -12.68 4.06 -2.54
C SER A 77 -12.94 3.82 -1.05
N THR A 78 -14.20 3.72 -0.67
CA THR A 78 -14.57 3.57 0.74
C THR A 78 -14.09 2.26 1.36
N LYS A 79 -14.09 1.17 0.59
CA LYS A 79 -13.57 -0.11 1.06
C LYS A 79 -12.08 -0.03 1.40
N ASN A 80 -11.32 0.63 0.53
CA ASN A 80 -9.88 0.78 0.75
C ASN A 80 -9.61 1.69 1.93
N LEU A 81 -10.39 2.76 2.07
CA LEU A 81 -10.25 3.65 3.22
C LEU A 81 -10.43 2.86 4.52
N TYR A 82 -11.47 2.04 4.59
CA TYR A 82 -11.74 1.23 5.76
C TYR A 82 -10.60 0.28 6.08
N LEU A 83 -10.07 -0.38 5.04
CA LEU A 83 -8.94 -1.30 5.18
C LEU A 83 -7.73 -0.59 5.78
N TYR A 84 -7.37 0.56 5.22
CA TYR A 84 -6.17 1.27 5.68
C TYR A 84 -6.36 1.85 7.07
N GLN A 85 -7.56 2.32 7.39
CA GLN A 85 -7.84 2.82 8.74
C GLN A 85 -7.70 1.72 9.79
N LYS A 86 -8.11 0.49 9.47
CA LYS A 86 -7.91 -0.66 10.35
C LYS A 86 -6.43 -0.93 10.60
N LEU A 87 -5.58 -0.62 9.64
CA LEU A 87 -4.14 -0.84 9.75
C LEU A 87 -3.42 0.34 10.40
N GLY A 88 -4.15 1.38 10.80
CA GLY A 88 -3.57 2.51 11.52
C GLY A 88 -3.30 3.73 10.67
N TYR A 89 -3.72 3.74 9.41
CA TYR A 89 -3.55 4.89 8.54
C TYR A 89 -4.63 5.92 8.79
N ARG A 90 -4.27 7.19 8.67
CA ARG A 90 -5.21 8.30 8.84
C ARG A 90 -5.12 9.27 7.68
N PRO A 91 -6.25 9.74 7.15
CA PRO A 91 -6.23 10.77 6.10
C PRO A 91 -5.60 12.05 6.62
N PHE A 92 -4.78 12.71 5.79
CA PHE A 92 -4.17 13.97 6.18
C PHE A 92 -4.30 15.06 5.11
N LYS A 93 -4.64 14.71 3.89
CA LYS A 93 -4.95 15.73 2.87
C LYS A 93 -5.75 15.13 1.73
N THR A 94 -6.44 16.01 1.00
CA THR A 94 -7.16 15.67 -0.21
C THR A 94 -6.64 16.55 -1.33
N GLU A 95 -6.45 15.97 -2.50
CA GLU A 95 -5.93 16.69 -3.65
C GLU A 95 -6.82 16.46 -4.85
N LYS A 96 -7.18 17.54 -5.53
CA LYS A 96 -7.98 17.47 -6.75
C LYS A 96 -7.01 17.35 -7.93
N LEU A 97 -7.13 16.26 -8.69
CA LEU A 97 -6.32 16.05 -9.88
C LEU A 97 -6.98 16.62 -11.13
N ASN A 98 -8.31 16.49 -11.24
CA ASN A 98 -9.08 17.05 -12.32
C ASN A 98 -10.54 17.16 -11.89
N GLU A 99 -11.42 17.56 -12.81
CA GLU A 99 -12.83 17.78 -12.47
C GLU A 99 -13.52 16.56 -11.85
N ASN A 100 -13.05 15.37 -12.19
CA ASN A 100 -13.73 14.13 -11.78
C ASN A 100 -12.90 13.28 -10.83
N LEU A 101 -11.71 13.70 -10.47
CA LEU A 101 -10.82 12.86 -9.68
C LEU A 101 -10.20 13.61 -8.52
N TYR A 102 -10.50 13.14 -7.32
CA TYR A 102 -9.88 13.60 -6.09
C TYR A 102 -9.15 12.43 -5.46
N LEU A 103 -8.02 12.71 -4.84
CA LEU A 103 -7.26 11.72 -4.10
C LEU A 103 -7.26 12.08 -2.62
N THR A 104 -7.36 11.06 -1.79
CA THR A 104 -7.17 11.20 -0.35
C THR A 104 -5.83 10.56 0.00
N TYR A 105 -4.98 11.32 0.68
CA TYR A 105 -3.69 10.84 1.13
C TYR A 105 -3.79 10.42 2.59
N LEU A 106 -3.23 9.26 2.90
CA LEU A 106 -3.25 8.71 4.25
C LEU A 106 -1.82 8.48 4.71
N GLU A 107 -1.62 8.57 6.02
CA GLU A 107 -0.31 8.31 6.60
C GLU A 107 -0.44 7.47 7.86
N LYS A 108 0.63 6.76 8.15
CA LYS A 108 0.77 6.01 9.39
C LYS A 108 2.11 6.38 9.99
N ILE A 109 2.09 7.00 11.16
CA ILE A 109 3.31 7.43 11.86
C ILE A 109 3.74 6.31 12.78
N ILE A 110 5.01 5.95 12.70
CA ILE A 110 5.57 4.91 13.55
C ILE A 110 6.24 5.60 14.75
N GLU A 111 5.73 5.31 15.92
CA GLU A 111 6.31 5.81 17.15
C GLU A 111 7.29 4.78 17.69
N ILE A 112 8.43 5.26 18.10
CA ILE A 112 9.49 4.40 18.63
C ILE A 112 9.57 4.58 20.13
#